data_b88005ac08d0458f045d96af733d1840
#
_entry.id   b88005ac08d0458f045d96af733d1840
#
_cell.length_a   1.000
_cell.length_b   1.000
_cell.length_c   1.000
_cell.angle_alpha   90.00
_cell.angle_beta   90.00
_cell.angle_gamma   90.00
#
_symmetry.space_group_name_H-M   'P 1'
#
loop_
_entity.id
_entity.type
_entity.pdbx_description
1 polymer ?
#
loop_
_entity_poly.entity_id
_entity_poly.type
_entity_poly.pdbx_seq_one_letter_code
_entity_poly.pdbx_strand_id
1 'polypeptide(L)'
;MMIAVIILNQLVGPPLFKWALHMAGESHVRAGRRDLRGLPVAFIFGLEGQSLALARQLQTHGWVVHVFTLKSEPIEEVPERGIEIVPMLDLSPASLEKIGAGKAQAIVALMQDKENLEICQAAYERFGTQCVIVRSHDRSYWERYRALGATILDPGLAMVNLLDHFVRSPAAAALLLGMEKGQDVVELVVSNPNLQGTALRDLQLPGDTLVLSVFRNRASLICHGYTRLHLGAHLTIVGSESSLEEVQLRFSA
;
A
#
# COMPACT_ATOMS: atom_id res chain seq x y z
N MET A 1 25.32 34.05 -34.93
CA MET A 1 25.32 34.34 -33.49
C MET A 1 24.07 33.83 -32.78
N MET A 2 22.83 33.97 -33.30
CA MET A 2 21.60 33.46 -32.67
C MET A 2 21.55 31.93 -32.46
N ILE A 3 22.03 31.12 -33.39
CA ILE A 3 21.99 29.65 -33.32
C ILE A 3 22.84 29.12 -32.15
N ALA A 4 24.00 29.71 -31.87
CA ALA A 4 24.87 29.33 -30.79
C ALA A 4 24.21 29.59 -29.42
N VAL A 5 23.44 30.67 -29.28
CA VAL A 5 22.71 30.99 -28.02
C VAL A 5 21.58 30.00 -27.79
N ILE A 6 20.88 29.58 -28.84
CA ILE A 6 19.79 28.58 -28.74
C ILE A 6 20.34 27.21 -28.32
N ILE A 7 21.46 26.79 -28.95
CA ILE A 7 22.12 25.52 -28.62
C ILE A 7 22.63 25.55 -27.17
N LEU A 8 23.23 26.65 -26.72
CA LEU A 8 23.71 26.79 -25.33
C LEU A 8 22.56 26.74 -24.33
N ASN A 9 21.43 27.39 -24.66
CA ASN A 9 20.25 27.40 -23.78
C ASN A 9 19.59 26.02 -23.70
N GLN A 10 19.56 25.26 -24.81
CA GLN A 10 19.04 23.89 -24.80
C GLN A 10 19.96 22.87 -24.10
N LEU A 11 21.27 23.09 -24.08
CA LEU A 11 22.22 22.21 -23.39
C LEU A 11 22.33 22.50 -21.90
N VAL A 12 22.27 23.77 -21.50
CA VAL A 12 22.49 24.23 -20.12
C VAL A 12 21.16 24.43 -19.36
N GLY A 13 20.08 24.79 -20.07
CA GLY A 13 18.77 25.04 -19.47
C GLY A 13 18.20 23.86 -18.69
N PRO A 14 18.06 22.65 -19.29
CA PRO A 14 17.52 21.50 -18.58
C PRO A 14 18.31 21.04 -17.35
N PRO A 15 19.66 20.99 -17.37
CA PRO A 15 20.43 20.66 -16.16
C PRO A 15 20.30 21.71 -15.07
N LEU A 16 20.33 23.01 -15.40
CA LEU A 16 20.16 24.09 -14.44
C LEU A 16 18.76 24.10 -13.83
N PHE A 17 17.73 23.83 -14.63
CA PHE A 17 16.36 23.73 -14.15
C PHE A 17 16.19 22.53 -13.19
N LYS A 18 16.76 21.36 -13.53
CA LYS A 18 16.80 20.20 -12.63
C LYS A 18 17.54 20.51 -11.34
N TRP A 19 18.64 21.21 -11.42
CA TRP A 19 19.43 21.61 -10.26
C TRP A 19 18.68 22.61 -9.37
N ALA A 20 17.99 23.57 -9.95
CA ALA A 20 17.14 24.54 -9.24
C ALA A 20 15.95 23.86 -8.56
N LEU A 21 15.27 22.91 -9.23
CA LEU A 21 14.19 22.11 -8.63
C LEU A 21 14.71 21.24 -7.47
N HIS A 22 15.92 20.70 -7.59
CA HIS A 22 16.54 19.93 -6.53
C HIS A 22 16.90 20.79 -5.30
N MET A 23 17.37 22.02 -5.51
CA MET A 23 17.62 22.98 -4.43
C MET A 23 16.32 23.51 -3.79
N ALA A 24 15.25 23.63 -4.57
CA ALA A 24 13.95 24.03 -4.08
C ALA A 24 13.22 22.89 -3.32
N GLY A 25 13.76 21.67 -3.30
CA GLY A 25 13.13 20.51 -2.68
C GLY A 25 11.90 19.99 -3.42
N GLU A 26 11.70 20.42 -4.67
CA GLU A 26 10.53 20.05 -5.49
C GLU A 26 10.79 18.88 -6.46
N SER A 27 12.04 18.39 -6.55
CA SER A 27 12.37 17.27 -7.43
C SER A 27 12.43 15.94 -6.66
N HIS A 28 11.30 15.25 -6.58
CA HIS A 28 11.24 13.90 -6.02
C HIS A 28 11.52 12.87 -7.12
N VAL A 29 12.73 12.31 -7.14
CA VAL A 29 13.08 11.19 -8.05
C VAL A 29 12.84 9.88 -7.33
N ARG A 30 11.93 9.06 -7.87
CA ARG A 30 11.60 7.76 -7.29
C ARG A 30 12.78 6.79 -7.39
N ALA A 31 13.10 6.12 -6.29
CA ALA A 31 14.04 5.00 -6.29
C ALA A 31 13.50 3.83 -7.13
N GLY A 32 14.41 3.04 -7.71
CA GLY A 32 14.04 1.86 -8.50
C GLY A 32 13.35 0.79 -7.65
N ARG A 33 12.45 0.05 -8.27
CA ARG A 33 11.75 -1.09 -7.64
C ARG A 33 12.77 -2.15 -7.23
N ARG A 34 12.68 -2.62 -5.98
CA ARG A 34 13.44 -3.78 -5.50
C ARG A 34 12.56 -5.03 -5.58
N ASP A 35 13.07 -6.11 -6.19
CA ASP A 35 12.43 -7.42 -6.12
C ASP A 35 12.73 -8.02 -4.74
N LEU A 36 11.74 -7.98 -3.87
CA LEU A 36 11.80 -8.55 -2.53
C LEU A 36 11.24 -9.98 -2.59
N ARG A 37 12.13 -10.98 -2.52
CA ARG A 37 11.76 -12.39 -2.40
C ARG A 37 11.71 -12.75 -0.92
N GLY A 38 10.62 -13.34 -0.45
CA GLY A 38 10.44 -13.78 0.93
C GLY A 38 9.04 -13.48 1.47
N LEU A 39 8.83 -13.66 2.77
CA LEU A 39 7.59 -13.28 3.44
C LEU A 39 7.37 -11.76 3.31
N PRO A 40 6.12 -11.33 3.12
CA PRO A 40 5.82 -9.91 3.02
C PRO A 40 6.14 -9.19 4.33
N VAL A 41 6.82 -8.04 4.24
CA VAL A 41 7.25 -7.25 5.39
C VAL A 41 6.54 -5.91 5.38
N ALA A 42 5.89 -5.57 6.50
CA ALA A 42 5.24 -4.28 6.72
C ALA A 42 5.91 -3.52 7.86
N PHE A 43 6.17 -2.23 7.64
CA PHE A 43 6.66 -1.30 8.65
C PHE A 43 5.56 -0.31 9.00
N ILE A 44 5.23 -0.24 10.29
CA ILE A 44 4.21 0.67 10.82
C ILE A 44 4.91 1.69 11.70
N PHE A 45 4.78 2.97 11.39
CA PHE A 45 5.34 4.09 12.16
C PHE A 45 4.25 4.76 12.97
N GLY A 46 4.47 4.86 14.28
CA GLY A 46 3.52 5.35 15.29
C GLY A 46 3.01 4.22 16.19
N LEU A 47 3.05 4.43 17.50
CA LEU A 47 2.63 3.45 18.50
C LEU A 47 1.29 3.88 19.12
N GLU A 48 0.22 3.33 18.58
CA GLU A 48 -1.16 3.57 19.04
C GLU A 48 -1.93 2.24 19.02
N GLY A 49 -3.10 2.20 19.65
CA GLY A 49 -3.97 1.01 19.64
C GLY A 49 -4.30 0.53 18.21
N GLN A 50 -4.47 1.47 17.27
CA GLN A 50 -4.73 1.14 15.86
C GLN A 50 -3.52 0.50 15.18
N SER A 51 -2.30 0.93 15.49
CA SER A 51 -1.06 0.35 14.96
C SER A 51 -0.90 -1.10 15.37
N LEU A 52 -1.18 -1.39 16.65
CA LEU A 52 -1.09 -2.73 17.22
C LEU A 52 -2.19 -3.64 16.66
N ALA A 53 -3.40 -3.14 16.52
CA ALA A 53 -4.51 -3.89 15.92
C ALA A 53 -4.19 -4.24 14.46
N LEU A 54 -3.69 -3.27 13.67
CA LEU A 54 -3.26 -3.49 12.29
C LEU A 54 -2.11 -4.51 12.23
N ALA A 55 -1.12 -4.39 13.11
CA ALA A 55 0.01 -5.32 13.15
C ALA A 55 -0.45 -6.76 13.37
N ARG A 56 -1.37 -7.00 14.31
CA ARG A 56 -1.94 -8.34 14.54
C ARG A 56 -2.67 -8.85 13.30
N GLN A 57 -3.52 -8.04 12.70
CA GLN A 57 -4.29 -8.43 11.53
C GLN A 57 -3.36 -8.78 10.35
N LEU A 58 -2.31 -8.02 10.12
CA LEU A 58 -1.32 -8.35 9.09
C LEU A 58 -0.55 -9.64 9.42
N GLN A 59 -0.22 -9.89 10.69
CA GLN A 59 0.44 -11.14 11.09
C GLN A 59 -0.45 -12.37 10.86
N THR A 60 -1.78 -12.28 11.10
CA THR A 60 -2.70 -13.39 10.77
C THR A 60 -2.73 -13.69 9.28
N HIS A 61 -2.43 -12.71 8.42
CA HIS A 61 -2.29 -12.88 6.96
C HIS A 61 -0.85 -13.22 6.52
N GLY A 62 0.01 -13.63 7.45
CA GLY A 62 1.37 -14.11 7.14
C GLY A 62 2.40 -13.00 6.87
N TRP A 63 2.11 -11.74 7.24
CA TRP A 63 3.07 -10.66 7.15
C TRP A 63 4.03 -10.64 8.34
N VAL A 64 5.28 -10.31 8.08
CA VAL A 64 6.24 -9.92 9.13
C VAL A 64 6.06 -8.43 9.39
N VAL A 65 5.73 -8.07 10.64
CA VAL A 65 5.38 -6.69 10.99
C VAL A 65 6.31 -6.15 12.07
N HIS A 66 6.84 -4.94 11.82
CA HIS A 66 7.62 -4.17 12.80
C HIS A 66 6.91 -2.85 13.06
N VAL A 67 6.72 -2.49 14.33
CA VAL A 67 6.12 -1.22 14.75
C VAL A 67 7.24 -0.32 15.28
N PHE A 68 7.30 0.90 14.76
CA PHE A 68 8.33 1.89 15.11
C PHE A 68 7.71 3.05 15.87
N THR A 69 8.39 3.51 16.93
CA THR A 69 7.99 4.68 17.71
C THR A 69 9.20 5.57 17.96
N LEU A 70 8.98 6.88 18.11
CA LEU A 70 10.04 7.77 18.53
C LEU A 70 10.27 7.61 20.04
N LYS A 71 11.54 7.69 20.46
CA LYS A 71 11.91 7.58 21.89
C LYS A 71 11.26 8.64 22.81
N SER A 72 10.75 9.73 22.23
CA SER A 72 10.01 10.76 22.94
C SER A 72 8.60 10.32 23.37
N GLU A 73 8.09 9.25 22.77
CA GLU A 73 6.78 8.72 23.12
C GLU A 73 6.92 7.73 24.30
N PRO A 74 6.10 7.87 25.36
CA PRO A 74 6.10 6.90 26.45
C PRO A 74 5.65 5.54 25.92
N ILE A 75 6.54 4.56 26.00
CA ILE A 75 6.16 3.16 25.78
C ILE A 75 5.50 2.70 27.08
N GLU A 76 4.18 2.87 27.19
CA GLU A 76 3.42 2.14 28.20
C GLU A 76 3.65 0.65 27.92
N GLU A 77 3.87 -0.14 28.99
CA GLU A 77 4.09 -1.59 28.86
C GLU A 77 3.02 -2.17 27.94
N VAL A 78 3.40 -2.46 26.69
CA VAL A 78 2.49 -3.07 25.73
C VAL A 78 2.46 -4.56 26.07
N PRO A 79 1.37 -5.09 26.67
CA PRO A 79 1.32 -6.47 27.13
C PRO A 79 1.19 -7.48 25.99
N GLU A 80 1.67 -7.14 24.79
CA GLU A 80 1.40 -7.91 23.58
C GLU A 80 2.59 -8.75 23.15
N ARG A 81 2.48 -10.04 23.46
CA ARG A 81 3.41 -11.05 22.98
C ARG A 81 3.32 -11.15 21.44
N GLY A 82 4.44 -10.93 20.76
CA GLY A 82 4.58 -11.25 19.33
C GLY A 82 4.68 -10.09 18.36
N ILE A 83 4.49 -8.83 18.80
CA ILE A 83 4.75 -7.66 17.95
C ILE A 83 6.08 -7.05 18.36
N GLU A 84 7.00 -6.91 17.40
CA GLU A 84 8.28 -6.25 17.63
C GLU A 84 8.10 -4.73 17.56
N ILE A 85 8.30 -4.07 18.71
CA ILE A 85 8.27 -2.61 18.83
C ILE A 85 9.71 -2.10 18.89
N VAL A 86 10.09 -1.26 17.93
CA VAL A 86 11.45 -0.76 17.79
C VAL A 86 11.48 0.75 18.06
N PRO A 87 12.11 1.20 19.15
CA PRO A 87 12.25 2.63 19.40
C PRO A 87 13.30 3.25 18.48
N MET A 88 12.97 4.38 17.87
CA MET A 88 13.83 5.16 17.00
C MET A 88 14.23 6.48 17.65
N LEU A 89 15.40 7.00 17.29
CA LEU A 89 15.87 8.32 17.75
C LEU A 89 15.27 9.46 16.90
N ASP A 90 15.20 9.23 15.59
CA ASP A 90 14.72 10.19 14.61
C ASP A 90 14.26 9.46 13.33
N LEU A 91 13.65 10.20 12.42
CA LEU A 91 13.16 9.73 11.11
C LEU A 91 14.13 10.07 9.98
N SER A 92 15.39 10.39 10.29
CA SER A 92 16.39 10.68 9.26
C SER A 92 16.52 9.49 8.30
N PRO A 93 16.84 9.75 7.03
CA PRO A 93 17.06 8.70 6.06
C PRO A 93 18.09 7.65 6.50
N ALA A 94 19.12 8.07 7.25
CA ALA A 94 20.13 7.16 7.80
C ALA A 94 19.55 6.24 8.88
N SER A 95 18.67 6.74 9.74
CA SER A 95 17.99 5.96 10.77
C SER A 95 17.00 4.96 10.12
N LEU A 96 16.28 5.39 9.09
CA LEU A 96 15.37 4.52 8.32
C LEU A 96 16.14 3.42 7.55
N GLU A 97 17.33 3.70 7.02
CA GLU A 97 18.20 2.68 6.41
C GLU A 97 18.69 1.65 7.43
N LYS A 98 19.07 2.07 8.64
CA LYS A 98 19.54 1.18 9.70
C LYS A 98 18.50 0.15 10.13
N ILE A 99 17.23 0.54 10.19
CA ILE A 99 16.15 -0.40 10.49
C ILE A 99 15.76 -1.27 9.31
N GLY A 100 16.39 -1.06 8.15
CA GLY A 100 16.13 -1.84 6.95
C GLY A 100 14.84 -1.46 6.22
N ALA A 101 14.40 -0.18 6.28
CA ALA A 101 13.17 0.28 5.65
C ALA A 101 13.07 -0.05 4.15
N GLY A 102 14.22 -0.19 3.46
CA GLY A 102 14.26 -0.65 2.08
C GLY A 102 13.85 -2.10 1.84
N LYS A 103 13.63 -2.89 2.89
CA LYS A 103 13.11 -4.28 2.81
C LYS A 103 11.59 -4.32 2.96
N ALA A 104 10.96 -3.24 3.39
CA ALA A 104 9.52 -3.19 3.56
C ALA A 104 8.81 -3.15 2.21
N GLN A 105 7.84 -4.05 2.02
CA GLN A 105 6.92 -4.03 0.88
C GLN A 105 5.78 -3.05 1.11
N ALA A 106 5.40 -2.86 2.37
CA ALA A 106 4.42 -1.87 2.78
C ALA A 106 4.96 -0.99 3.92
N ILE A 107 4.71 0.32 3.83
CA ILE A 107 4.99 1.30 4.87
C ILE A 107 3.67 1.97 5.24
N VAL A 108 3.34 1.97 6.52
CA VAL A 108 2.14 2.61 7.07
C VAL A 108 2.60 3.69 8.06
N ALA A 109 2.33 4.96 7.73
CA ALA A 109 2.72 6.10 8.52
C ALA A 109 1.51 6.66 9.29
N LEU A 110 1.49 6.47 10.61
CA LEU A 110 0.39 6.82 11.51
C LEU A 110 0.79 7.90 12.54
N MET A 111 1.89 8.58 12.31
CA MET A 111 2.39 9.67 13.16
C MET A 111 1.73 11.00 12.81
N GLN A 112 2.33 12.13 13.19
CA GLN A 112 1.85 13.45 12.78
C GLN A 112 2.18 13.73 11.31
N ASP A 113 1.41 14.62 10.65
CA ASP A 113 1.55 14.89 9.21
C ASP A 113 2.97 15.29 8.78
N LYS A 114 3.68 16.07 9.60
CA LYS A 114 5.07 16.44 9.32
C LYS A 114 6.00 15.22 9.29
N GLU A 115 5.90 14.37 10.30
CA GLU A 115 6.70 13.15 10.44
C GLU A 115 6.35 12.13 9.35
N ASN A 116 5.06 11.99 9.08
CA ASN A 116 4.55 11.14 8.01
C ASN A 116 5.11 11.55 6.64
N LEU A 117 5.26 12.86 6.40
CA LEU A 117 5.84 13.35 5.17
C LEU A 117 7.31 12.95 5.02
N GLU A 118 8.12 13.04 6.09
CA GLU A 118 9.52 12.61 6.09
C GLU A 118 9.64 11.11 5.75
N ILE A 119 8.77 10.28 6.32
CA ILE A 119 8.69 8.84 6.02
C ILE A 119 8.32 8.60 4.56
N CYS A 120 7.29 9.29 4.05
CA CYS A 120 6.85 9.15 2.66
C CYS A 120 7.93 9.58 1.67
N GLN A 121 8.67 10.66 1.96
CA GLN A 121 9.78 11.12 1.14
C GLN A 121 10.90 10.06 1.07
N ALA A 122 11.32 9.53 2.22
CA ALA A 122 12.32 8.47 2.26
C ALA A 122 11.87 7.20 1.54
N ALA A 123 10.61 6.80 1.72
CA ALA A 123 10.01 5.64 1.05
C ALA A 123 10.04 5.79 -0.48
N TYR A 124 9.73 6.97 -0.99
CA TYR A 124 9.71 7.26 -2.42
C TYR A 124 11.11 7.41 -3.02
N GLU A 125 11.95 8.27 -2.42
CA GLU A 125 13.22 8.70 -3.00
C GLU A 125 14.35 7.68 -2.81
N ARG A 126 14.33 6.94 -1.70
CA ARG A 126 15.44 6.05 -1.33
C ARG A 126 15.10 4.58 -1.41
N PHE A 127 13.89 4.20 -1.01
CA PHE A 127 13.54 2.78 -0.88
C PHE A 127 12.73 2.27 -2.06
N GLY A 128 12.01 3.13 -2.77
CA GLY A 128 11.15 2.75 -3.89
C GLY A 128 9.97 1.87 -3.46
N THR A 129 9.57 1.96 -2.17
CA THR A 129 8.44 1.20 -1.61
C THR A 129 7.17 1.52 -2.38
N GLN A 130 6.42 0.48 -2.77
CA GLN A 130 5.26 0.63 -3.64
C GLN A 130 3.97 0.89 -2.89
N CYS A 131 3.81 0.24 -1.74
CA CYS A 131 2.65 0.41 -0.89
C CYS A 131 3.02 1.34 0.26
N VAL A 132 2.68 2.61 0.13
CA VAL A 132 2.86 3.60 1.20
C VAL A 132 1.49 4.14 1.55
N ILE A 133 1.06 3.93 2.79
CA ILE A 133 -0.21 4.41 3.33
C ILE A 133 0.10 5.43 4.40
N VAL A 134 -0.57 6.58 4.34
CA VAL A 134 -0.37 7.66 5.30
C VAL A 134 -1.70 8.10 5.89
N ARG A 135 -1.76 8.15 7.22
CA ARG A 135 -2.85 8.82 7.93
C ARG A 135 -2.60 10.33 7.89
N SER A 136 -3.55 11.10 7.40
CA SER A 136 -3.45 12.55 7.35
C SER A 136 -4.65 13.20 7.98
N HIS A 137 -4.40 14.21 8.82
CA HIS A 137 -5.42 15.05 9.45
C HIS A 137 -5.49 16.44 8.83
N ASP A 138 -4.40 16.88 8.18
CA ASP A 138 -4.29 18.19 7.55
C ASP A 138 -4.23 18.07 6.02
N ARG A 139 -5.26 18.59 5.36
CA ARG A 139 -5.37 18.57 3.89
C ARG A 139 -4.28 19.36 3.16
N SER A 140 -3.58 20.25 3.85
CA SER A 140 -2.46 21.00 3.27
C SER A 140 -1.28 20.10 2.84
N TYR A 141 -1.18 18.89 3.41
CA TYR A 141 -0.17 17.90 3.05
C TYR A 141 -0.56 17.00 1.88
N TRP A 142 -1.82 16.95 1.46
CA TRP A 142 -2.33 15.96 0.52
C TRP A 142 -1.65 16.00 -0.85
N GLU A 143 -1.42 17.19 -1.40
CA GLU A 143 -0.72 17.32 -2.70
C GLU A 143 0.70 16.76 -2.62
N ARG A 144 1.39 16.98 -1.50
CA ARG A 144 2.74 16.47 -1.27
C ARG A 144 2.74 14.93 -1.16
N TYR A 145 1.78 14.36 -0.44
CA TYR A 145 1.62 12.90 -0.34
C TYR A 145 1.30 12.27 -1.71
N ARG A 146 0.42 12.89 -2.50
CA ARG A 146 0.10 12.42 -3.85
C ARG A 146 1.30 12.46 -4.78
N ALA A 147 2.09 13.51 -4.72
CA ALA A 147 3.32 13.62 -5.50
C ALA A 147 4.32 12.50 -5.18
N LEU A 148 4.32 12.01 -3.93
CA LEU A 148 5.12 10.88 -3.47
C LEU A 148 4.45 9.51 -3.69
N GLY A 149 3.29 9.47 -4.33
CA GLY A 149 2.56 8.23 -4.62
C GLY A 149 2.00 7.52 -3.39
N ALA A 150 1.84 8.22 -2.26
CA ALA A 150 1.26 7.65 -1.06
C ALA A 150 -0.27 7.61 -1.13
N THR A 151 -0.86 6.55 -0.58
CA THR A 151 -2.30 6.43 -0.36
C THR A 151 -2.67 7.18 0.90
N ILE A 152 -3.52 8.20 0.78
CA ILE A 152 -3.92 9.05 1.89
C ILE A 152 -5.16 8.49 2.56
N LEU A 153 -5.08 8.27 3.86
CA LEU A 153 -6.19 7.91 4.73
C LEU A 153 -6.53 9.09 5.65
N ASP A 154 -7.66 9.76 5.38
CA ASP A 154 -8.27 10.72 6.31
C ASP A 154 -9.27 9.94 7.18
N PRO A 155 -9.02 9.77 8.49
CA PRO A 155 -9.88 8.96 9.36
C PRO A 155 -11.32 9.49 9.44
N GLY A 156 -11.47 10.82 9.42
CA GLY A 156 -12.80 11.44 9.45
C GLY A 156 -13.61 11.12 8.20
N LEU A 157 -13.00 11.32 7.04
CA LEU A 157 -13.66 11.03 5.76
C LEU A 157 -13.91 9.53 5.58
N ALA A 158 -12.96 8.68 6.00
CA ALA A 158 -13.13 7.23 5.96
C ALA A 158 -14.32 6.79 6.80
N MET A 159 -14.44 7.33 8.03
CA MET A 159 -15.58 7.04 8.92
C MET A 159 -16.91 7.49 8.32
N VAL A 160 -16.96 8.71 7.75
CA VAL A 160 -18.19 9.22 7.11
C VAL A 160 -18.60 8.33 5.94
N ASN A 161 -17.65 7.96 5.06
CA ASN A 161 -17.94 7.07 3.94
C ASN A 161 -18.41 5.70 4.41
N LEU A 162 -17.80 5.16 5.46
CA LEU A 162 -18.18 3.90 6.05
C LEU A 162 -19.61 3.94 6.61
N LEU A 163 -19.94 4.97 7.37
CA LEU A 163 -21.29 5.17 7.91
C LEU A 163 -22.33 5.31 6.78
N ASP A 164 -22.00 6.06 5.72
CA ASP A 164 -22.87 6.19 4.55
C ASP A 164 -23.16 4.82 3.89
N HIS A 165 -22.11 3.99 3.75
CA HIS A 165 -22.28 2.63 3.23
C HIS A 165 -23.15 1.76 4.14
N PHE A 166 -22.97 1.82 5.46
CA PHE A 166 -23.82 1.07 6.39
C PHE A 166 -25.26 1.53 6.37
N VAL A 167 -25.52 2.84 6.22
CA VAL A 167 -26.90 3.35 6.12
C VAL A 167 -27.59 2.91 4.83
N ARG A 168 -26.87 2.95 3.69
CA ARG A 168 -27.44 2.63 2.38
C ARG A 168 -27.48 1.15 2.05
N SER A 169 -26.48 0.39 2.49
CA SER A 169 -26.30 -1.02 2.12
C SER A 169 -25.60 -1.79 3.23
N PRO A 170 -26.27 -2.05 4.38
CA PRO A 170 -25.63 -2.62 5.56
C PRO A 170 -24.97 -3.99 5.28
N ALA A 171 -25.67 -4.87 4.56
CA ALA A 171 -25.14 -6.19 4.23
C ALA A 171 -23.87 -6.14 3.35
N ALA A 172 -23.85 -5.28 2.34
CA ALA A 172 -22.68 -5.12 1.49
C ALA A 172 -21.49 -4.50 2.26
N ALA A 173 -21.76 -3.55 3.16
CA ALA A 173 -20.73 -2.97 4.00
C ALA A 173 -20.13 -4.00 4.98
N ALA A 174 -20.97 -4.81 5.63
CA ALA A 174 -20.54 -5.87 6.53
C ALA A 174 -19.67 -6.91 5.80
N LEU A 175 -20.05 -7.30 4.60
CA LEU A 175 -19.30 -8.23 3.76
C LEU A 175 -17.91 -7.69 3.39
N LEU A 176 -17.85 -6.45 2.88
CA LEU A 176 -16.59 -5.82 2.44
C LEU A 176 -15.61 -5.54 3.59
N LEU A 177 -16.13 -5.43 4.82
CA LEU A 177 -15.31 -5.19 6.02
C LEU A 177 -14.95 -6.49 6.76
N GLY A 178 -15.29 -7.66 6.21
CA GLY A 178 -15.04 -8.94 6.88
C GLY A 178 -15.75 -9.07 8.22
N MET A 179 -16.88 -8.36 8.42
CA MET A 179 -17.67 -8.43 9.66
C MET A 179 -18.57 -9.67 9.69
N GLU A 180 -18.83 -10.30 8.55
CA GLU A 180 -19.52 -11.57 8.48
C GLU A 180 -18.58 -12.72 8.83
N LYS A 181 -18.98 -13.53 9.80
CA LYS A 181 -18.16 -14.66 10.25
C LYS A 181 -18.01 -15.68 9.12
N GLY A 182 -16.76 -16.03 8.82
CA GLY A 182 -16.41 -17.06 7.85
C GLY A 182 -16.33 -16.59 6.40
N GLN A 183 -16.35 -15.29 6.16
CA GLN A 183 -16.09 -14.71 4.84
C GLN A 183 -14.93 -13.74 4.91
N ASP A 184 -14.08 -13.74 3.89
CA ASP A 184 -12.93 -12.82 3.76
C ASP A 184 -12.82 -12.30 2.32
N VAL A 185 -12.07 -11.24 2.15
CA VAL A 185 -11.79 -10.61 0.85
C VAL A 185 -10.29 -10.69 0.59
N VAL A 186 -9.91 -11.36 -0.47
CA VAL A 186 -8.50 -11.51 -0.85
C VAL A 186 -8.22 -10.93 -2.23
N GLU A 187 -6.99 -10.45 -2.42
CA GLU A 187 -6.47 -10.07 -3.72
C GLU A 187 -5.50 -11.14 -4.20
N LEU A 188 -5.78 -11.73 -5.37
CA LEU A 188 -4.96 -12.76 -5.99
C LEU A 188 -4.38 -12.28 -7.32
N VAL A 189 -3.16 -12.68 -7.61
CA VAL A 189 -2.52 -12.42 -8.91
C VAL A 189 -2.63 -13.67 -9.78
N VAL A 190 -3.07 -13.51 -11.03
CA VAL A 190 -3.10 -14.61 -12.00
C VAL A 190 -1.68 -14.96 -12.40
N SER A 191 -1.11 -16.00 -11.80
CA SER A 191 0.23 -16.50 -12.08
C SER A 191 0.22 -17.80 -12.91
N ASN A 192 -0.89 -18.55 -12.89
CA ASN A 192 -1.06 -19.79 -13.63
C ASN A 192 -1.24 -19.55 -15.14
N PRO A 193 -0.31 -20.00 -16.01
CA PRO A 193 -0.40 -19.81 -17.46
C PRO A 193 -1.65 -20.45 -18.08
N ASN A 194 -2.16 -21.53 -17.50
CA ASN A 194 -3.34 -22.23 -18.01
C ASN A 194 -4.63 -21.41 -17.91
N LEU A 195 -4.64 -20.38 -17.08
CA LEU A 195 -5.77 -19.48 -16.92
C LEU A 195 -5.76 -18.31 -17.92
N GLN A 196 -4.70 -18.15 -18.72
CA GLN A 196 -4.61 -17.10 -19.73
C GLN A 196 -5.75 -17.19 -20.75
N GLY A 197 -6.57 -16.14 -20.85
CA GLY A 197 -7.71 -16.06 -21.78
C GLY A 197 -8.97 -16.79 -21.33
N THR A 198 -8.95 -17.54 -20.23
CA THR A 198 -10.12 -18.20 -19.65
C THR A 198 -11.14 -17.16 -19.18
N ALA A 199 -12.41 -17.37 -19.49
CA ALA A 199 -13.48 -16.49 -19.01
C ALA A 199 -13.83 -16.83 -17.54
N LEU A 200 -14.23 -15.83 -16.74
CA LEU A 200 -14.56 -16.03 -15.33
C LEU A 200 -15.62 -17.12 -15.10
N ARG A 201 -16.63 -17.19 -15.97
CA ARG A 201 -17.68 -18.22 -15.91
C ARG A 201 -17.16 -19.65 -16.08
N ASP A 202 -16.02 -19.79 -16.77
CA ASP A 202 -15.45 -21.10 -17.13
C ASP A 202 -14.47 -21.59 -16.04
N LEU A 203 -14.22 -20.77 -15.00
CA LEU A 203 -13.28 -21.09 -13.92
C LEU A 203 -13.80 -22.13 -12.94
N GLN A 204 -15.12 -22.38 -12.90
CA GLN A 204 -15.73 -23.28 -11.93
C GLN A 204 -15.28 -23.00 -10.48
N LEU A 205 -15.41 -21.76 -10.07
CA LEU A 205 -15.10 -21.33 -8.71
C LEU A 205 -16.07 -21.99 -7.70
N PRO A 206 -15.66 -22.20 -6.43
CA PRO A 206 -16.56 -22.64 -5.38
C PRO A 206 -17.81 -21.77 -5.32
N GLY A 207 -18.96 -22.37 -5.00
CA GLY A 207 -20.27 -21.72 -5.12
C GLY A 207 -20.51 -20.54 -4.17
N ASP A 208 -19.66 -20.42 -3.13
CA ASP A 208 -19.66 -19.34 -2.14
C ASP A 208 -18.59 -18.29 -2.42
N THR A 209 -17.97 -18.31 -3.60
CA THR A 209 -16.98 -17.31 -4.02
C THR A 209 -17.51 -16.36 -5.08
N LEU A 210 -17.16 -15.09 -4.99
CA LEU A 210 -17.53 -14.06 -5.95
C LEU A 210 -16.30 -13.21 -6.32
N VAL A 211 -16.05 -13.04 -7.62
CA VAL A 211 -15.05 -12.10 -8.13
C VAL A 211 -15.66 -10.70 -8.17
N LEU A 212 -15.14 -9.80 -7.33
CA LEU A 212 -15.63 -8.42 -7.23
C LEU A 212 -15.04 -7.53 -8.33
N SER A 213 -13.74 -7.64 -8.58
CA SER A 213 -13.05 -6.82 -9.57
C SER A 213 -11.84 -7.52 -10.18
N VAL A 214 -11.47 -7.11 -11.38
CA VAL A 214 -10.18 -7.43 -12.02
C VAL A 214 -9.44 -6.12 -12.26
N PHE A 215 -8.25 -5.98 -11.67
CA PHE A 215 -7.37 -4.85 -11.89
C PHE A 215 -6.32 -5.21 -12.93
N ARG A 216 -6.28 -4.46 -14.02
CA ARG A 216 -5.33 -4.64 -15.13
C ARG A 216 -5.00 -3.30 -15.76
N ASN A 217 -3.73 -3.11 -16.19
CA ASN A 217 -3.28 -1.89 -16.87
C ASN A 217 -3.62 -0.59 -16.10
N ARG A 218 -3.52 -0.62 -14.76
CA ARG A 218 -3.86 0.50 -13.86
C ARG A 218 -5.35 0.89 -13.86
N ALA A 219 -6.23 0.03 -14.32
CA ALA A 219 -7.67 0.23 -14.30
C ALA A 219 -8.37 -0.94 -13.62
N SER A 220 -9.34 -0.63 -12.76
CA SER A 220 -10.27 -1.61 -12.19
C SER A 220 -11.42 -1.82 -13.16
N LEU A 221 -11.71 -3.08 -13.46
CA LEU A 221 -12.82 -3.49 -14.30
C LEU A 221 -13.88 -4.17 -13.44
N ILE A 222 -15.14 -3.75 -13.59
CA ILE A 222 -16.27 -4.49 -13.02
C ILE A 222 -16.41 -5.78 -13.80
N CYS A 223 -16.37 -6.91 -13.07
CA CYS A 223 -16.36 -8.23 -13.68
C CYS A 223 -17.74 -8.69 -14.11
N HIS A 224 -17.77 -9.46 -15.19
CA HIS A 224 -18.92 -10.26 -15.61
C HIS A 224 -18.42 -11.62 -16.11
N GLY A 225 -19.29 -12.61 -16.22
CA GLY A 225 -18.90 -13.98 -16.57
C GLY A 225 -18.05 -14.13 -17.85
N TYR A 226 -18.14 -13.19 -18.79
CA TYR A 226 -17.34 -13.20 -20.03
C TYR A 226 -15.99 -12.46 -19.90
N THR A 227 -15.69 -11.85 -18.77
CA THR A 227 -14.38 -11.21 -18.53
C THR A 227 -13.29 -12.27 -18.60
N ARG A 228 -12.28 -12.04 -19.47
CA ARG A 228 -11.17 -12.97 -19.66
C ARG A 228 -9.99 -12.61 -18.79
N LEU A 229 -9.41 -13.63 -18.17
CA LEU A 229 -8.22 -13.51 -17.35
C LEU A 229 -6.96 -13.27 -18.20
N HIS A 230 -6.03 -12.55 -17.62
CA HIS A 230 -4.69 -12.33 -18.19
C HIS A 230 -3.64 -12.55 -17.10
N LEU A 231 -2.50 -13.11 -17.47
CA LEU A 231 -1.36 -13.23 -16.55
C LEU A 231 -0.97 -11.85 -16.00
N GLY A 232 -0.68 -11.82 -14.69
CA GLY A 232 -0.36 -10.59 -13.98
C GLY A 232 -1.57 -9.70 -13.64
N ALA A 233 -2.80 -10.10 -13.98
CA ALA A 233 -4.00 -9.39 -13.51
C ALA A 233 -4.24 -9.70 -12.03
N HIS A 234 -4.69 -8.69 -11.29
CA HIS A 234 -5.08 -8.82 -9.88
C HIS A 234 -6.60 -8.99 -9.79
N LEU A 235 -7.05 -9.99 -9.07
CA LEU A 235 -8.46 -10.26 -8.82
C LEU A 235 -8.78 -10.04 -7.35
N THR A 236 -9.84 -9.28 -7.09
CA THR A 236 -10.42 -9.19 -5.75
C THR A 236 -11.55 -10.19 -5.66
N ILE A 237 -11.44 -11.15 -4.74
CA ILE A 237 -12.39 -12.25 -4.56
C ILE A 237 -12.86 -12.26 -3.13
N VAL A 238 -14.15 -12.50 -2.92
CA VAL A 238 -14.77 -12.72 -1.60
C VAL A 238 -15.28 -14.16 -1.52
N GLY A 239 -15.15 -14.78 -0.35
CA GLY A 239 -15.62 -16.15 -0.11
C GLY A 239 -15.28 -16.65 1.27
N SER A 240 -15.62 -17.92 1.57
CA SER A 240 -15.15 -18.57 2.80
C SER A 240 -13.64 -18.82 2.76
N GLU A 241 -13.02 -18.88 3.93
CA GLU A 241 -11.59 -19.11 4.08
C GLU A 241 -11.12 -20.36 3.31
N SER A 242 -11.84 -21.48 3.46
CA SER A 242 -11.53 -22.74 2.75
C SER A 242 -11.65 -22.62 1.23
N SER A 243 -12.65 -21.91 0.74
CA SER A 243 -12.86 -21.69 -0.68
C SER A 243 -11.82 -20.73 -1.27
N LEU A 244 -11.41 -19.73 -0.51
CA LEU A 244 -10.37 -18.80 -0.93
C LEU A 244 -9.00 -19.49 -1.01
N GLU A 245 -8.67 -20.40 -0.09
CA GLU A 245 -7.46 -21.23 -0.17
C GLU A 245 -7.44 -22.09 -1.44
N GLU A 246 -8.56 -22.76 -1.78
CA GLU A 246 -8.67 -23.54 -3.02
C GLU A 246 -8.44 -22.67 -4.25
N VAL A 247 -9.07 -21.50 -4.28
CA VAL A 247 -8.94 -20.53 -5.39
C VAL A 247 -7.48 -20.06 -5.49
N GLN A 248 -6.84 -19.71 -4.37
CA GLN A 248 -5.45 -19.26 -4.34
C GLN A 248 -4.49 -20.31 -4.92
N LEU A 249 -4.64 -21.57 -4.56
CA LEU A 249 -3.84 -22.66 -5.13
C LEU A 249 -4.02 -22.76 -6.64
N ARG A 250 -5.24 -22.62 -7.14
CA ARG A 250 -5.55 -22.70 -8.59
C ARG A 250 -4.95 -21.56 -9.39
N PHE A 251 -4.84 -20.35 -8.80
CA PHE A 251 -4.32 -19.16 -9.47
C PHE A 251 -2.80 -19.02 -9.39
N SER A 252 -2.16 -19.71 -8.44
CA SER A 252 -0.71 -19.65 -8.19
C SER A 252 0.08 -20.78 -8.87
N ALA A 253 -0.54 -21.80 -9.38
CA ALA A 253 0.09 -23.04 -9.87
C ALA A 253 0.86 -22.87 -11.19
#